data_12e543e6e118db12d79d4ff116911634
#
_entry.id   12e543e6e118db12d79d4ff116911634
#
_cell.length_a   1.000
_cell.length_b   1.000
_cell.length_c   1.000
_cell.angle_alpha   90.00
_cell.angle_beta   90.00
_cell.angle_gamma   90.00
#
_symmetry.space_group_name_H-M   'P 1'
#
loop_
_entity.id
_entity.type
_entity.pdbx_description
1 polymer ?
#
loop_
_entity_poly.entity_id
_entity_poly.type
_entity_poly.pdbx_seq_one_letter_code
_entity_poly.pdbx_strand_id
1 'polypeptide(L)'
;MTAEDFLTGQILLIDKPLHWTSFQAVNKMKWALKSKLGLKKIKIGHAGTLDPLASGLLLVCTGKATKQIAELQGQAKEYTGTFYIGATTPSFDLETEIDESFLTSHITEQLIYKTVEQFLGEIDQKPPIFSAIKKDGKRLYEHARAGETVEIAFRKTTIYEFEITRIDLPEVNFRIKCSKGTYIRSIANDFGKAMDSGSHLTALRRTKIGDYDVANAIDVLAFVDPLENAK
;
A
#
# COMPACT_ATOMS: atom_id res chain seq x y z
N MET A 1 -15.48 23.48 2.92
CA MET A 1 -16.03 22.90 1.68
C MET A 1 -17.53 22.66 1.87
N THR A 2 -18.33 23.00 0.90
CA THR A 2 -19.80 22.85 0.88
C THR A 2 -20.24 21.50 0.29
N ALA A 3 -21.53 21.17 0.40
CA ALA A 3 -22.09 20.00 -0.27
C ALA A 3 -21.88 20.05 -1.81
N GLU A 4 -22.00 21.25 -2.38
CA GLU A 4 -21.79 21.48 -3.81
C GLU A 4 -20.36 21.18 -4.26
N ASP A 5 -19.35 21.55 -3.45
CA ASP A 5 -17.95 21.28 -3.74
C ASP A 5 -17.71 19.77 -3.89
N PHE A 6 -18.27 18.95 -2.98
CA PHE A 6 -18.12 17.51 -3.03
C PHE A 6 -18.89 16.84 -4.19
N LEU A 7 -20.03 17.41 -4.59
CA LEU A 7 -20.80 16.92 -5.74
C LEU A 7 -20.15 17.28 -7.06
N THR A 8 -19.58 18.50 -7.17
CA THR A 8 -18.83 18.95 -8.33
C THR A 8 -17.57 18.13 -8.50
N GLY A 9 -16.90 17.79 -7.39
CA GLY A 9 -15.77 16.84 -7.36
C GLY A 9 -14.54 17.40 -6.69
N GLN A 10 -14.02 16.66 -5.72
CA GLN A 10 -12.80 16.96 -4.99
C GLN A 10 -11.85 15.77 -5.04
N ILE A 11 -10.55 16.05 -5.05
CA ILE A 11 -9.48 15.09 -4.75
C ILE A 11 -9.00 15.43 -3.34
N LEU A 12 -9.26 14.51 -2.41
CA LEU A 12 -8.92 14.65 -1.01
C LEU A 12 -7.67 13.81 -0.73
N LEU A 13 -6.67 14.42 -0.10
CA LEU A 13 -5.48 13.75 0.38
C LEU A 13 -5.76 13.28 1.80
N ILE A 14 -5.83 11.97 1.96
CA ILE A 14 -6.17 11.35 3.23
C ILE A 14 -4.99 10.53 3.73
N ASP A 15 -4.56 10.78 4.97
CA ASP A 15 -3.62 9.92 5.67
C ASP A 15 -4.39 8.74 6.27
N LYS A 16 -4.31 7.58 5.62
CA LYS A 16 -4.99 6.37 6.09
C LYS A 16 -4.27 5.83 7.32
N PRO A 17 -4.93 5.69 8.46
CA PRO A 17 -4.32 5.11 9.64
C PRO A 17 -4.04 3.61 9.47
N LEU A 18 -3.14 3.09 10.30
CA LEU A 18 -2.85 1.67 10.41
C LEU A 18 -4.11 0.90 10.85
N HIS A 19 -4.20 -0.38 10.47
CA HIS A 19 -5.31 -1.30 10.75
C HIS A 19 -6.65 -0.95 10.10
N TRP A 20 -6.71 0.08 9.28
CA TRP A 20 -7.89 0.40 8.47
C TRP A 20 -7.71 -0.10 7.05
N THR A 21 -8.75 -0.71 6.49
CA THR A 21 -8.83 -0.92 5.04
C THR A 21 -9.10 0.41 4.33
N SER A 22 -8.65 0.55 3.08
CA SER A 22 -9.01 1.70 2.24
C SER A 22 -10.53 1.86 2.09
N PHE A 23 -11.26 0.73 2.08
CA PHE A 23 -12.73 0.73 2.03
C PHE A 23 -13.36 1.33 3.30
N GLN A 24 -12.86 0.97 4.49
CA GLN A 24 -13.35 1.53 5.76
C GLN A 24 -13.15 3.05 5.80
N ALA A 25 -11.96 3.53 5.40
CA ALA A 25 -11.67 4.97 5.33
C ALA A 25 -12.66 5.70 4.41
N VAL A 26 -12.82 5.25 3.17
CA VAL A 26 -13.76 5.83 2.21
C VAL A 26 -15.20 5.76 2.70
N ASN A 27 -15.60 4.66 3.34
CA ASN A 27 -16.97 4.47 3.81
C ASN A 27 -17.31 5.37 5.00
N LYS A 28 -16.37 5.56 5.96
CA LYS A 28 -16.50 6.51 7.07
C LYS A 28 -16.69 7.94 6.54
N MET A 29 -15.85 8.37 5.59
CA MET A 29 -15.96 9.68 4.94
C MET A 29 -17.28 9.85 4.20
N LYS A 30 -17.70 8.84 3.43
CA LYS A 30 -18.97 8.84 2.70
C LYS A 30 -20.16 9.01 3.63
N TRP A 31 -20.15 8.31 4.76
CA TRP A 31 -21.23 8.40 5.75
C TRP A 31 -21.28 9.82 6.36
N ALA A 32 -20.14 10.38 6.76
CA ALA A 32 -20.05 11.72 7.30
C ALA A 32 -20.58 12.79 6.30
N LEU A 33 -20.12 12.74 5.05
CA LEU A 33 -20.58 13.65 4.00
C LEU A 33 -22.10 13.55 3.76
N LYS A 34 -22.65 12.33 3.73
CA LYS A 34 -24.09 12.14 3.56
C LYS A 34 -24.90 12.66 4.73
N SER A 35 -24.52 12.31 5.96
CA SER A 35 -25.30 12.65 7.16
C SER A 35 -25.24 14.15 7.47
N LYS A 36 -24.07 14.77 7.31
CA LYS A 36 -23.83 16.15 7.75
C LYS A 36 -24.14 17.20 6.69
N LEU A 37 -23.97 16.87 5.42
CA LEU A 37 -24.30 17.78 4.32
C LEU A 37 -25.68 17.52 3.71
N GLY A 38 -26.48 16.62 4.30
CA GLY A 38 -27.81 16.28 3.81
C GLY A 38 -27.83 15.62 2.42
N LEU A 39 -26.71 15.01 2.00
CA LEU A 39 -26.57 14.43 0.67
C LEU A 39 -27.26 13.07 0.60
N LYS A 40 -28.30 12.95 -0.22
CA LYS A 40 -28.97 11.66 -0.48
C LYS A 40 -28.03 10.67 -1.17
N LYS A 41 -27.21 11.13 -2.12
CA LYS A 41 -26.24 10.33 -2.89
C LYS A 41 -24.96 11.12 -3.11
N ILE A 42 -23.80 10.46 -2.99
CA ILE A 42 -22.51 10.98 -3.41
C ILE A 42 -21.69 9.86 -4.02
N LYS A 43 -21.06 10.13 -5.16
CA LYS A 43 -20.01 9.26 -5.71
C LYS A 43 -18.73 9.53 -4.94
N ILE A 44 -18.09 8.47 -4.46
CA ILE A 44 -16.82 8.55 -3.74
C ILE A 44 -16.04 7.26 -4.01
N GLY A 45 -14.73 7.37 -4.19
CA GLY A 45 -13.83 6.24 -4.42
C GLY A 45 -12.38 6.66 -4.18
N HIS A 46 -11.45 5.72 -4.22
CA HIS A 46 -10.02 5.98 -3.98
C HIS A 46 -9.14 5.55 -5.16
N ALA A 47 -7.99 6.18 -5.29
CA ALA A 47 -7.01 5.91 -6.32
C ALA A 47 -5.86 5.02 -5.81
N GLY A 48 -6.15 3.73 -5.64
CA GLY A 48 -5.18 2.71 -5.24
C GLY A 48 -5.31 2.27 -3.79
N THR A 49 -5.57 0.98 -3.62
CA THR A 49 -5.72 0.34 -2.31
C THR A 49 -4.41 0.41 -1.52
N LEU A 50 -4.53 0.63 -0.22
CA LEU A 50 -3.53 0.33 0.80
C LEU A 50 -4.03 -0.83 1.64
N ASP A 51 -3.13 -1.76 1.95
CA ASP A 51 -3.41 -2.88 2.84
C ASP A 51 -3.72 -2.38 4.26
N PRO A 52 -4.38 -3.18 5.12
CA PRO A 52 -4.67 -2.78 6.49
C PRO A 52 -3.42 -2.46 7.31
N LEU A 53 -2.34 -3.21 7.11
CA LEU A 53 -1.05 -3.01 7.78
C LEU A 53 -0.15 -1.94 7.13
N ALA A 54 -0.66 -1.22 6.11
CA ALA A 54 -0.01 -0.06 5.55
C ALA A 54 -0.73 1.23 5.95
N SER A 55 0.02 2.30 6.17
CA SER A 55 -0.51 3.66 6.43
C SER A 55 -0.19 4.61 5.28
N GLY A 56 -0.62 5.86 5.39
CA GLY A 56 -0.19 6.94 4.52
C GLY A 56 -1.19 7.34 3.44
N LEU A 57 -0.70 7.98 2.41
CA LEU A 57 -1.48 8.72 1.42
C LEU A 57 -2.50 7.85 0.68
N LEU A 58 -3.76 8.18 0.81
CA LEU A 58 -4.89 7.66 0.05
C LEU A 58 -5.60 8.83 -0.64
N LEU A 59 -5.54 8.88 -1.97
CA LEU A 59 -6.32 9.87 -2.72
C LEU A 59 -7.76 9.41 -2.80
N VAL A 60 -8.66 10.20 -2.24
CA VAL A 60 -10.11 9.96 -2.23
C VAL A 60 -10.78 10.98 -3.13
N CYS A 61 -11.48 10.51 -4.15
CA CYS A 61 -12.18 11.34 -5.13
C CYS A 61 -13.68 11.35 -4.83
N THR A 62 -14.31 12.54 -4.93
CA THR A 62 -15.76 12.71 -4.79
C THR A 62 -16.39 13.22 -6.09
N GLY A 63 -17.70 13.07 -6.22
CA GLY A 63 -18.49 13.65 -7.32
C GLY A 63 -17.91 13.32 -8.70
N LYS A 64 -17.73 14.37 -9.52
CA LYS A 64 -17.19 14.25 -10.90
C LYS A 64 -15.70 13.86 -10.92
N ALA A 65 -14.93 14.18 -9.86
CA ALA A 65 -13.51 13.82 -9.77
C ALA A 65 -13.30 12.29 -9.70
N THR A 66 -14.33 11.48 -9.39
CA THR A 66 -14.22 10.01 -9.47
C THR A 66 -13.86 9.50 -10.86
N LYS A 67 -14.05 10.29 -11.93
CA LYS A 67 -13.63 9.95 -13.30
C LYS A 67 -12.11 9.97 -13.47
N GLN A 68 -11.37 10.67 -12.59
CA GLN A 68 -9.91 10.78 -12.63
C GLN A 68 -9.22 9.62 -11.88
N ILE A 69 -9.97 8.75 -11.20
CA ILE A 69 -9.40 7.66 -10.38
C ILE A 69 -8.44 6.78 -11.20
N ALA A 70 -8.79 6.43 -12.43
CA ALA A 70 -7.95 5.58 -13.27
C ALA A 70 -6.60 6.23 -13.63
N GLU A 71 -6.60 7.53 -13.90
CA GLU A 71 -5.41 8.33 -14.15
C GLU A 71 -4.52 8.42 -12.91
N LEU A 72 -5.11 8.77 -11.76
CA LEU A 72 -4.42 8.84 -10.46
C LEU A 72 -3.84 7.48 -10.05
N GLN A 73 -4.55 6.38 -10.34
CA GLN A 73 -4.04 5.04 -10.14
C GLN A 73 -2.83 4.73 -11.02
N GLY A 74 -2.74 5.36 -12.19
CA GLY A 74 -1.63 5.24 -13.13
C GLY A 74 -0.31 5.85 -12.65
N GLN A 75 -0.36 6.82 -11.75
CA GLN A 75 0.80 7.57 -11.25
C GLN A 75 1.81 6.67 -10.52
N ALA A 76 3.08 7.10 -10.48
CA ALA A 76 4.10 6.49 -9.64
C ALA A 76 3.75 6.62 -8.15
N LYS A 77 4.25 5.73 -7.32
CA LYS A 77 4.08 5.75 -5.86
C LYS A 77 5.42 5.74 -5.18
N GLU A 78 5.49 6.42 -4.03
CA GLU A 78 6.63 6.34 -3.14
C GLU A 78 6.19 5.76 -1.80
N TYR A 79 7.05 4.90 -1.25
CA TYR A 79 6.83 4.24 0.02
C TYR A 79 8.07 4.32 0.88
N THR A 80 7.88 4.44 2.19
CA THR A 80 8.87 4.12 3.21
C THR A 80 8.40 2.91 4.00
N GLY A 81 9.32 2.15 4.55
CA GLY A 81 8.97 0.96 5.33
C GLY A 81 10.17 0.27 5.91
N THR A 82 9.93 -0.92 6.47
CA THR A 82 10.95 -1.73 7.12
C THR A 82 10.82 -3.18 6.67
N PHE A 83 11.92 -3.74 6.20
CA PHE A 83 12.09 -5.18 6.02
C PHE A 83 12.67 -5.79 7.28
N TYR A 84 12.15 -6.93 7.69
CA TYR A 84 12.75 -7.78 8.72
C TYR A 84 13.47 -8.93 8.03
N ILE A 85 14.78 -9.02 8.20
CA ILE A 85 15.65 -10.01 7.57
C ILE A 85 15.78 -11.23 8.49
N GLY A 86 15.75 -12.43 7.93
CA GLY A 86 15.94 -13.69 8.66
C GLY A 86 14.66 -14.46 8.95
N ALA A 87 13.50 -13.99 8.46
CA ALA A 87 12.25 -14.75 8.60
C ALA A 87 11.28 -14.43 7.45
N THR A 88 10.46 -15.42 7.08
CA THR A 88 9.37 -15.25 6.12
C THR A 88 8.00 -15.37 6.78
N THR A 89 6.99 -14.85 6.09
CA THR A 89 5.58 -15.08 6.38
C THR A 89 4.83 -15.39 5.09
N PRO A 90 3.76 -16.18 5.08
CA PRO A 90 3.00 -16.48 3.87
C PRO A 90 2.38 -15.25 3.18
N SER A 91 2.07 -14.20 3.94
CA SER A 91 1.53 -12.93 3.43
C SER A 91 2.61 -11.94 2.98
N PHE A 92 3.88 -12.22 3.29
CA PHE A 92 5.05 -11.33 3.10
C PHE A 92 4.99 -10.06 3.96
N ASP A 93 4.12 -10.04 4.98
CA ASP A 93 3.97 -9.00 6.00
C ASP A 93 3.50 -9.63 7.33
N LEU A 94 3.04 -8.82 8.28
CA LEU A 94 2.59 -9.28 9.61
C LEU A 94 1.10 -9.72 9.64
N GLU A 95 0.43 -9.92 8.49
CA GLU A 95 -0.93 -10.49 8.45
C GLU A 95 -0.93 -11.97 8.86
N THR A 96 0.16 -12.68 8.60
CA THR A 96 0.35 -14.10 8.98
C THR A 96 1.58 -14.27 9.85
N GLU A 97 1.58 -15.32 10.66
CA GLU A 97 2.71 -15.71 11.51
C GLU A 97 3.94 -16.10 10.68
N ILE A 98 5.12 -16.10 11.31
CA ILE A 98 6.37 -16.57 10.72
C ILE A 98 6.23 -18.06 10.38
N ASP A 99 6.55 -18.43 9.15
CA ASP A 99 6.55 -19.81 8.65
C ASP A 99 7.95 -20.40 8.54
N GLU A 100 8.98 -19.59 8.31
CA GLU A 100 10.36 -20.06 8.19
C GLU A 100 11.35 -19.02 8.76
N SER A 101 12.43 -19.52 9.38
CA SER A 101 13.53 -18.69 9.91
C SER A 101 14.85 -19.05 9.27
N PHE A 102 15.71 -18.08 9.03
CA PHE A 102 16.94 -18.18 8.29
C PHE A 102 18.12 -17.63 9.09
N LEU A 103 19.31 -18.16 8.84
CA LEU A 103 20.53 -17.55 9.34
C LEU A 103 20.78 -16.18 8.70
N THR A 104 21.31 -15.25 9.49
CA THR A 104 21.61 -13.89 9.07
C THR A 104 23.07 -13.49 9.27
N SER A 105 23.90 -14.41 9.76
CA SER A 105 25.31 -14.13 10.07
C SER A 105 26.18 -13.73 8.85
N HIS A 106 25.71 -14.08 7.64
CA HIS A 106 26.36 -13.72 6.37
C HIS A 106 25.84 -12.41 5.78
N ILE A 107 24.79 -11.82 6.36
CA ILE A 107 24.18 -10.58 5.88
C ILE A 107 25.06 -9.40 6.33
N THR A 108 25.66 -8.72 5.37
CA THR A 108 26.45 -7.53 5.57
C THR A 108 25.81 -6.32 4.92
N GLU A 109 26.16 -5.11 5.35
CA GLU A 109 25.69 -3.88 4.68
C GLU A 109 26.03 -3.90 3.18
N GLN A 110 27.22 -4.35 2.81
CA GLN A 110 27.65 -4.45 1.42
C GLN A 110 26.73 -5.37 0.61
N LEU A 111 26.33 -6.53 1.17
CA LEU A 111 25.39 -7.45 0.54
C LEU A 111 24.02 -6.80 0.35
N ILE A 112 23.52 -6.08 1.36
CA ILE A 112 22.26 -5.33 1.31
C ILE A 112 22.28 -4.33 0.14
N TYR A 113 23.29 -3.46 0.05
CA TYR A 113 23.41 -2.46 -1.03
C TYR A 113 23.54 -3.12 -2.41
N LYS A 114 24.35 -4.18 -2.54
CA LYS A 114 24.47 -4.93 -3.79
C LYS A 114 23.17 -5.57 -4.21
N THR A 115 22.36 -6.03 -3.25
CA THR A 115 21.05 -6.61 -3.52
C THR A 115 20.06 -5.57 -4.03
N VAL A 116 20.08 -4.35 -3.48
CA VAL A 116 19.24 -3.24 -3.97
C VAL A 116 19.39 -3.01 -5.47
N GLU A 117 20.62 -3.08 -6.00
CA GLU A 117 20.91 -2.86 -7.42
C GLU A 117 20.15 -3.82 -8.35
N GLN A 118 19.85 -5.04 -7.88
CA GLN A 118 19.14 -6.06 -8.65
C GLN A 118 17.65 -5.73 -8.83
N PHE A 119 17.11 -4.84 -8.02
CA PHE A 119 15.68 -4.46 -8.05
C PHE A 119 15.43 -3.16 -8.81
N LEU A 120 16.48 -2.43 -9.25
CA LEU A 120 16.31 -1.18 -9.99
C LEU A 120 15.91 -1.45 -11.45
N GLY A 121 15.05 -0.59 -11.99
CA GLY A 121 14.55 -0.71 -13.36
C GLY A 121 13.32 -1.62 -13.47
N GLU A 122 13.15 -2.25 -14.63
CA GLU A 122 12.04 -3.17 -14.90
C GLU A 122 12.34 -4.55 -14.33
N ILE A 123 11.43 -5.05 -13.49
CA ILE A 123 11.51 -6.37 -12.88
C ILE A 123 10.24 -7.18 -13.15
N ASP A 124 10.38 -8.51 -13.19
CA ASP A 124 9.26 -9.45 -13.20
C ASP A 124 8.88 -9.80 -11.78
N GLN A 125 7.75 -9.28 -11.31
CA GLN A 125 7.27 -9.48 -9.94
C GLN A 125 6.09 -10.44 -9.90
N LYS A 126 6.13 -11.41 -8.99
CA LYS A 126 4.99 -12.26 -8.65
C LYS A 126 4.17 -11.61 -7.55
N PRO A 127 2.90 -11.23 -7.79
CA PRO A 127 2.03 -10.71 -6.75
C PRO A 127 1.86 -11.70 -5.59
N PRO A 128 1.68 -11.23 -4.33
CA PRO A 128 1.42 -12.12 -3.22
C PRO A 128 0.04 -12.77 -3.38
N ILE A 129 -0.12 -13.99 -2.86
CA ILE A 129 -1.41 -14.68 -2.85
C ILE A 129 -2.44 -13.91 -2.00
N PHE A 130 -1.99 -13.21 -0.96
CA PHE A 130 -2.82 -12.30 -0.14
C PHE A 130 -3.01 -10.95 -0.86
N SER A 131 -3.68 -10.98 -2.02
CA SER A 131 -3.96 -9.77 -2.81
C SER A 131 -5.38 -9.74 -3.34
N ALA A 132 -5.85 -8.54 -3.76
CA ALA A 132 -7.18 -8.33 -4.30
C ALA A 132 -7.31 -8.68 -5.79
N ILE A 133 -6.27 -9.23 -6.42
CA ILE A 133 -6.32 -9.70 -7.81
C ILE A 133 -7.36 -10.81 -7.91
N LYS A 134 -8.17 -10.76 -8.98
CA LYS A 134 -9.16 -11.81 -9.25
C LYS A 134 -8.57 -12.88 -10.16
N LYS A 135 -8.77 -14.14 -9.79
CA LYS A 135 -8.58 -15.31 -10.63
C LYS A 135 -9.79 -16.23 -10.47
N ASP A 136 -10.33 -16.73 -11.56
CA ASP A 136 -11.47 -17.65 -11.59
C ASP A 136 -12.71 -17.12 -10.80
N GLY A 137 -12.92 -15.80 -10.87
CA GLY A 137 -14.07 -15.12 -10.23
C GLY A 137 -13.87 -14.78 -8.74
N LYS A 138 -12.90 -15.38 -8.04
CA LYS A 138 -12.56 -15.11 -6.65
C LYS A 138 -11.31 -14.22 -6.56
N ARG A 139 -11.10 -13.54 -5.43
CA ARG A 139 -9.87 -12.81 -5.15
C ARG A 139 -8.79 -13.75 -4.62
N LEU A 140 -7.51 -13.48 -4.91
CA LEU A 140 -6.40 -14.33 -4.49
C LEU A 140 -6.36 -14.54 -2.97
N TYR A 141 -6.66 -13.52 -2.17
CA TYR A 141 -6.71 -13.66 -0.71
C TYR A 141 -7.84 -14.63 -0.23
N GLU A 142 -8.92 -14.79 -1.01
CA GLU A 142 -9.99 -15.75 -0.71
C GLU A 142 -9.51 -17.17 -0.94
N HIS A 143 -8.72 -17.40 -2.00
CA HIS A 143 -8.03 -18.68 -2.24
C HIS A 143 -7.00 -18.98 -1.14
N ALA A 144 -6.18 -17.98 -0.75
CA ALA A 144 -5.20 -18.15 0.32
C ALA A 144 -5.83 -18.60 1.64
N ARG A 145 -6.93 -17.96 2.05
CA ARG A 145 -7.67 -18.31 3.28
C ARG A 145 -8.36 -19.67 3.20
N ALA A 146 -8.69 -20.13 2.01
CA ALA A 146 -9.23 -21.47 1.77
C ALA A 146 -8.13 -22.55 1.69
N GLY A 147 -6.84 -22.19 1.80
CA GLY A 147 -5.71 -23.12 1.62
C GLY A 147 -5.55 -23.63 0.18
N GLU A 148 -6.15 -22.92 -0.79
CA GLU A 148 -6.08 -23.31 -2.20
C GLU A 148 -4.77 -22.82 -2.83
N THR A 149 -4.07 -23.72 -3.53
CA THR A 149 -2.90 -23.35 -4.32
C THR A 149 -3.33 -22.75 -5.66
N VAL A 150 -2.86 -21.56 -5.95
CA VAL A 150 -3.19 -20.84 -7.19
C VAL A 150 -1.91 -20.42 -7.90
N GLU A 151 -1.80 -20.78 -9.18
CA GLU A 151 -0.71 -20.28 -10.02
C GLU A 151 -0.92 -18.78 -10.29
N ILE A 152 0.05 -17.95 -9.90
CA ILE A 152 0.04 -16.50 -10.06
C ILE A 152 1.08 -16.11 -11.11
N ALA A 153 0.63 -15.46 -12.18
CA ALA A 153 1.50 -15.01 -13.25
C ALA A 153 2.39 -13.84 -12.80
N PHE A 154 3.62 -13.80 -13.29
CA PHE A 154 4.50 -12.65 -13.15
C PHE A 154 3.93 -11.43 -13.87
N ARG A 155 4.26 -10.25 -13.36
CA ARG A 155 3.90 -8.95 -13.94
C ARG A 155 5.11 -8.04 -13.97
N LYS A 156 5.28 -7.35 -15.08
CA LYS A 156 6.31 -6.32 -15.18
C LYS A 156 5.94 -5.12 -14.32
N THR A 157 6.91 -4.66 -13.54
CA THR A 157 6.82 -3.46 -12.72
C THR A 157 8.17 -2.75 -12.75
N THR A 158 8.19 -1.45 -12.48
CA THR A 158 9.42 -0.66 -12.54
C THR A 158 9.70 -0.04 -11.18
N ILE A 159 10.90 -0.24 -10.68
CA ILE A 159 11.43 0.43 -9.50
C ILE A 159 12.32 1.58 -9.99
N TYR A 160 11.87 2.81 -9.76
CA TYR A 160 12.58 4.00 -10.19
C TYR A 160 13.69 4.39 -9.23
N GLU A 161 13.44 4.21 -7.94
CA GLU A 161 14.38 4.51 -6.86
C GLU A 161 14.22 3.45 -5.78
N PHE A 162 15.33 3.00 -5.22
CA PHE A 162 15.37 2.12 -4.05
C PHE A 162 16.55 2.54 -3.19
N GLU A 163 16.27 3.10 -2.04
CA GLU A 163 17.24 3.61 -1.08
C GLU A 163 17.10 2.88 0.25
N ILE A 164 18.21 2.44 0.81
CA ILE A 164 18.29 1.98 2.20
C ILE A 164 18.54 3.19 3.07
N THR A 165 17.63 3.49 3.98
CA THR A 165 17.71 4.68 4.85
C THR A 165 18.30 4.39 6.22
N ARG A 166 18.26 3.13 6.67
CA ARG A 166 18.88 2.66 7.91
C ARG A 166 19.05 1.15 7.88
N ILE A 167 20.16 0.67 8.40
CA ILE A 167 20.41 -0.75 8.67
C ILE A 167 20.63 -0.91 10.18
N ASP A 168 19.80 -1.74 10.79
CA ASP A 168 19.87 -2.11 12.21
C ASP A 168 19.37 -3.56 12.32
N LEU A 169 20.18 -4.49 11.84
CA LEU A 169 19.77 -5.90 11.67
C LEU A 169 19.15 -6.46 12.96
N PRO A 170 18.00 -7.13 12.83
CA PRO A 170 17.40 -7.65 11.60
C PRO A 170 16.54 -6.63 10.79
N GLU A 171 16.41 -5.40 11.21
CA GLU A 171 15.60 -4.39 10.53
C GLU A 171 16.38 -3.59 9.50
N VAL A 172 15.82 -3.43 8.31
CA VAL A 172 16.36 -2.63 7.20
C VAL A 172 15.28 -1.67 6.73
N ASN A 173 15.49 -0.38 6.96
CA ASN A 173 14.57 0.67 6.56
C ASN A 173 14.85 1.11 5.13
N PHE A 174 13.80 1.41 4.38
CA PHE A 174 13.92 1.75 2.98
C PHE A 174 13.00 2.90 2.55
N ARG A 175 13.34 3.50 1.41
CA ARG A 175 12.47 4.34 0.57
C ARG A 175 12.47 3.76 -0.84
N ILE A 176 11.28 3.48 -1.38
CA ILE A 176 11.10 2.92 -2.73
C ILE A 176 10.12 3.80 -3.50
N LYS A 177 10.52 4.20 -4.74
CA LYS A 177 9.63 4.81 -5.72
C LYS A 177 9.43 3.85 -6.89
N CYS A 178 8.18 3.57 -7.23
CA CYS A 178 7.85 2.51 -8.17
C CYS A 178 6.62 2.84 -9.03
N SER A 179 6.44 2.06 -10.09
CA SER A 179 5.28 2.14 -10.97
C SER A 179 4.00 1.64 -10.28
N LYS A 180 2.86 1.91 -10.90
CA LYS A 180 1.57 1.34 -10.45
C LYS A 180 1.63 -0.19 -10.42
N GLY A 181 0.92 -0.77 -9.45
CA GLY A 181 0.75 -2.22 -9.36
C GLY A 181 1.91 -2.97 -8.71
N THR A 182 2.97 -2.28 -8.31
CA THR A 182 4.09 -2.84 -7.55
C THR A 182 3.63 -3.23 -6.15
N TYR A 183 3.95 -4.46 -5.74
CA TYR A 183 3.72 -4.98 -4.40
C TYR A 183 5.00 -4.89 -3.57
N ILE A 184 5.05 -3.97 -2.61
CA ILE A 184 6.23 -3.82 -1.73
C ILE A 184 6.44 -5.07 -0.88
N ARG A 185 5.38 -5.79 -0.52
CA ARG A 185 5.44 -7.09 0.15
C ARG A 185 6.21 -8.14 -0.67
N SER A 186 5.96 -8.20 -1.97
CA SER A 186 6.74 -9.11 -2.85
C SER A 186 8.19 -8.68 -2.95
N ILE A 187 8.49 -7.35 -2.97
CA ILE A 187 9.88 -6.87 -2.91
C ILE A 187 10.54 -7.35 -1.61
N ALA A 188 9.85 -7.24 -0.45
CA ALA A 188 10.40 -7.71 0.82
C ALA A 188 10.80 -9.18 0.75
N ASN A 189 9.88 -10.05 0.32
CA ASN A 189 10.14 -11.50 0.19
C ASN A 189 11.28 -11.80 -0.79
N ASP A 190 11.28 -11.16 -1.96
CA ASP A 190 12.28 -11.41 -3.00
C ASP A 190 13.65 -10.85 -2.61
N PHE A 191 13.68 -9.74 -1.83
CA PHE A 191 14.89 -9.14 -1.27
C PHE A 191 15.59 -10.09 -0.30
N GLY A 192 14.85 -10.75 0.60
CA GLY A 192 15.38 -11.78 1.48
C GLY A 192 15.97 -12.96 0.70
N LYS A 193 15.24 -13.46 -0.30
CA LYS A 193 15.69 -14.56 -1.16
C LYS A 193 16.96 -14.22 -1.94
N ALA A 194 17.09 -12.99 -2.44
CA ALA A 194 18.28 -12.54 -3.17
C ALA A 194 19.55 -12.48 -2.29
N MET A 195 19.39 -12.56 -0.97
CA MET A 195 20.47 -12.63 0.00
C MET A 195 20.65 -14.03 0.63
N ASP A 196 20.09 -15.10 0.01
CA ASP A 196 20.06 -16.45 0.57
C ASP A 196 19.50 -16.50 2.01
N SER A 197 18.46 -15.71 2.26
CA SER A 197 17.77 -15.59 3.55
C SER A 197 16.26 -15.43 3.33
N GLY A 198 15.51 -15.20 4.41
CA GLY A 198 14.12 -14.78 4.37
C GLY A 198 13.98 -13.29 4.66
N SER A 199 12.89 -12.68 4.21
CA SER A 199 12.48 -11.35 4.64
C SER A 199 10.97 -11.17 4.48
N HIS A 200 10.39 -10.35 5.36
CA HIS A 200 9.01 -9.89 5.27
C HIS A 200 8.92 -8.40 5.66
N LEU A 201 7.80 -7.80 5.33
CA LEU A 201 7.54 -6.39 5.58
C LEU A 201 6.92 -6.21 6.98
N THR A 202 7.54 -5.38 7.84
CA THR A 202 7.03 -5.09 9.19
C THR A 202 6.37 -3.72 9.28
N ALA A 203 6.75 -2.78 8.43
CA ALA A 203 6.12 -1.46 8.35
C ALA A 203 6.04 -0.99 6.90
N LEU A 204 4.93 -0.32 6.55
CA LEU A 204 4.74 0.30 5.25
C LEU A 204 3.94 1.59 5.36
N ARG A 205 4.46 2.64 4.74
CA ARG A 205 3.78 3.92 4.60
C ARG A 205 3.90 4.43 3.16
N ARG A 206 2.78 4.72 2.52
CA ARG A 206 2.80 5.40 1.23
C ARG A 206 2.94 6.90 1.43
N THR A 207 4.07 7.46 0.97
CA THR A 207 4.40 8.88 1.15
C THR A 207 3.91 9.72 -0.02
N LYS A 208 3.95 9.17 -1.28
CA LYS A 208 3.52 9.93 -2.46
C LYS A 208 2.72 9.11 -3.47
N ILE A 209 1.88 9.81 -4.23
CA ILE A 209 1.22 9.36 -5.46
C ILE A 209 1.38 10.47 -6.49
N GLY A 210 2.22 10.29 -7.52
CA GLY A 210 2.60 11.36 -8.43
C GLY A 210 3.15 12.56 -7.65
N ASP A 211 2.54 13.73 -7.85
CA ASP A 211 2.91 14.99 -7.19
C ASP A 211 2.21 15.18 -5.83
N TYR A 212 1.31 14.29 -5.45
CA TYR A 212 0.62 14.37 -4.15
C TYR A 212 1.49 13.79 -3.05
N ASP A 213 1.66 14.54 -1.97
CA ASP A 213 2.48 14.18 -0.80
C ASP A 213 1.61 14.00 0.44
N VAL A 214 1.93 13.00 1.26
CA VAL A 214 1.25 12.70 2.53
C VAL A 214 1.39 13.82 3.55
N ALA A 215 2.42 14.65 3.45
CA ALA A 215 2.60 15.83 4.30
C ALA A 215 1.43 16.84 4.18
N ASN A 216 0.72 16.81 3.06
CA ASN A 216 -0.47 17.65 2.81
C ASN A 216 -1.78 16.90 3.06
N ALA A 217 -1.72 15.67 3.57
CA ALA A 217 -2.90 14.86 3.83
C ALA A 217 -3.49 15.15 5.21
N ILE A 218 -4.80 14.98 5.32
CA ILE A 218 -5.53 15.04 6.57
C ILE A 218 -5.87 13.62 7.05
N ASP A 219 -5.81 13.39 8.35
CA ASP A 219 -6.28 12.13 8.95
C ASP A 219 -7.78 11.91 8.72
N VAL A 220 -8.22 10.66 8.61
CA VAL A 220 -9.63 10.32 8.35
C VAL A 220 -10.56 10.89 9.42
N LEU A 221 -10.20 10.80 10.69
CA LEU A 221 -11.03 11.29 11.79
C LEU A 221 -11.02 12.83 11.83
N ALA A 222 -9.85 13.45 11.63
CA ALA A 222 -9.74 14.91 11.52
C ALA A 222 -10.54 15.48 10.33
N PHE A 223 -10.76 14.70 9.27
CA PHE A 223 -11.69 15.08 8.20
C PHE A 223 -13.16 14.95 8.62
N VAL A 224 -13.50 13.92 9.40
CA VAL A 224 -14.89 13.57 9.75
C VAL A 224 -15.41 14.38 10.95
N ASP A 225 -14.59 14.59 11.99
CA ASP A 225 -15.01 15.20 13.26
C ASP A 225 -15.61 16.63 13.09
N PRO A 226 -15.02 17.55 12.28
CA PRO A 226 -15.63 18.84 12.03
C PRO A 226 -16.99 18.73 11.34
N LEU A 227 -17.17 17.70 10.48
CA LEU A 227 -18.44 17.43 9.84
C LEU A 227 -19.46 16.86 10.85
N GLU A 228 -19.02 16.05 11.81
CA GLU A 228 -19.89 15.47 12.84
C GLU A 228 -20.31 16.48 13.91
N ASN A 229 -19.51 17.48 14.18
CA ASN A 229 -19.75 18.52 15.18
C ASN A 229 -20.44 19.78 14.64
N ALA A 230 -20.58 19.94 13.33
CA ALA A 230 -21.37 21.01 12.72
C ALA A 230 -22.87 20.71 12.93
N LYS A 231 -23.45 21.33 13.95
CA LYS A 231 -24.91 21.33 14.21
C LYS A 231 -25.60 22.42 13.39
#